data_e483ea26b9483aace1444aaf6b119064
#
_entry.id   e483ea26b9483aace1444aaf6b119064
#
_cell.length_a   1.000
_cell.length_b   1.000
_cell.length_c   1.000
_cell.angle_alpha   90.00
_cell.angle_beta   90.00
_cell.angle_gamma   90.00
#
_symmetry.space_group_name_H-M   'P 1'
#
loop_
_entity.id
_entity.type
_entity.pdbx_description
1 polymer ?
#
loop_
_entity_poly.entity_id
_entity_poly.type
_entity_poly.pdbx_seq_one_letter_code
_entity_poly.pdbx_strand_id
1 'polypeptide(L)'
;MTSTLNFWDQRFAEPGYKYGLEPNAFLRDQASRLRPASAVLVPGDGEGRNGVWLAEQGHAVTAVDSSAIGLQKASELAASRGVAYASELADLSDWAPAAASLDAVVLIYTHLPGAIRQSVHRRLAQGLKPGGWLILEAFHPAQLQHTSGGPKDADMLYMPEQLSADFDALLSPVLAWQGKITLSEGPGHQGLAHVTRWVGQRPPLSSSTLQESSYENRP
;
A
#
# COMPACT_ATOMS: atom_id res chain seq x y z
N MET A 1 -33.85 -3.73 -2.45
CA MET A 1 -32.94 -3.48 -1.34
C MET A 1 -31.91 -2.49 -1.87
N THR A 2 -31.97 -1.23 -1.44
CA THR A 2 -30.97 -0.21 -1.80
C THR A 2 -29.69 -0.57 -1.05
N SER A 3 -28.68 -1.07 -1.77
CA SER A 3 -27.34 -1.25 -1.24
C SER A 3 -26.85 0.12 -0.76
N THR A 4 -26.61 0.27 0.53
CA THR A 4 -25.95 1.45 1.06
C THR A 4 -24.52 1.39 0.52
N LEU A 5 -24.16 2.35 -0.34
CA LEU A 5 -22.78 2.47 -0.82
C LEU A 5 -21.84 2.54 0.38
N ASN A 6 -20.71 1.85 0.31
CA ASN A 6 -19.71 1.95 1.35
C ASN A 6 -19.12 3.38 1.38
N PHE A 7 -18.43 3.73 2.44
CA PHE A 7 -17.87 5.09 2.61
C PHE A 7 -16.97 5.53 1.44
N TRP A 8 -16.18 4.61 0.89
CA TRP A 8 -15.25 4.90 -0.20
C TRP A 8 -15.98 5.03 -1.54
N ASP A 9 -17.01 4.21 -1.80
CA ASP A 9 -17.84 4.38 -3.00
C ASP A 9 -18.50 5.75 -3.04
N GLN A 10 -19.05 6.22 -1.91
CA GLN A 10 -19.61 7.58 -1.81
C GLN A 10 -18.57 8.65 -2.13
N ARG A 11 -17.34 8.45 -1.64
CA ARG A 11 -16.24 9.40 -1.81
C ARG A 11 -15.71 9.43 -3.23
N PHE A 12 -15.69 8.30 -3.93
CA PHE A 12 -15.23 8.18 -5.32
C PHE A 12 -16.33 8.37 -6.36
N ALA A 13 -17.60 8.47 -5.97
CA ALA A 13 -18.72 8.75 -6.88
C ALA A 13 -18.67 10.16 -7.50
N GLU A 14 -17.94 11.11 -6.90
CA GLU A 14 -17.77 12.45 -7.45
C GLU A 14 -17.03 12.41 -8.80
N PRO A 15 -17.36 13.33 -9.75
CA PRO A 15 -16.62 13.45 -11.00
C PRO A 15 -15.13 13.74 -10.79
N GLY A 16 -14.30 13.22 -11.69
CA GLY A 16 -12.84 13.36 -11.63
C GLY A 16 -12.18 12.40 -10.64
N TYR A 17 -10.94 12.68 -10.28
CA TYR A 17 -10.12 11.87 -9.39
C TYR A 17 -9.84 12.62 -8.08
N LYS A 18 -10.28 12.07 -6.98
CA LYS A 18 -10.23 12.72 -5.65
C LYS A 18 -8.80 13.03 -5.20
N TYR A 19 -7.88 12.13 -5.49
CA TYR A 19 -6.49 12.22 -5.08
C TYR A 19 -5.54 12.45 -6.27
N GLY A 20 -6.08 12.94 -7.42
CA GLY A 20 -5.31 13.22 -8.62
C GLY A 20 -4.92 11.97 -9.40
N LEU A 21 -4.13 12.18 -10.45
CA LEU A 21 -3.69 11.13 -11.39
C LEU A 21 -2.21 10.78 -11.24
N GLU A 22 -1.44 11.67 -10.58
CA GLU A 22 -0.01 11.48 -10.39
C GLU A 22 0.26 10.58 -9.17
N PRO A 23 1.28 9.73 -9.22
CA PRO A 23 1.64 8.87 -8.10
C PRO A 23 2.08 9.70 -6.88
N ASN A 24 1.94 9.13 -5.72
CA ASN A 24 2.48 9.71 -4.51
C ASN A 24 4.01 9.95 -4.64
N ALA A 25 4.48 11.12 -4.21
CA ALA A 25 5.87 11.52 -4.38
C ALA A 25 6.83 10.59 -3.64
N PHE A 26 6.48 10.16 -2.43
CA PHE A 26 7.33 9.23 -1.67
C PHE A 26 7.41 7.85 -2.34
N LEU A 27 6.30 7.33 -2.86
CA LEU A 27 6.34 6.09 -3.64
C LEU A 27 7.30 6.22 -4.82
N ARG A 28 7.22 7.31 -5.57
CA ARG A 28 8.12 7.56 -6.71
C ARG A 28 9.60 7.55 -6.30
N ASP A 29 9.92 8.19 -5.18
CA ASP A 29 11.28 8.22 -4.64
C ASP A 29 11.79 6.83 -4.20
N GLN A 30 10.89 5.95 -3.75
CA GLN A 30 11.24 4.60 -3.29
C GLN A 30 11.20 3.53 -4.41
N ALA A 31 10.65 3.84 -5.56
CA ALA A 31 10.44 2.87 -6.66
C ALA A 31 11.75 2.23 -7.17
N SER A 32 12.89 2.92 -7.04
CA SER A 32 14.20 2.38 -7.40
C SER A 32 14.62 1.13 -6.58
N ARG A 33 13.93 0.83 -5.49
CA ARG A 33 14.11 -0.41 -4.71
C ARG A 33 13.52 -1.62 -5.40
N LEU A 34 12.55 -1.42 -6.29
CA LEU A 34 11.85 -2.48 -6.99
C LEU A 34 12.69 -2.95 -8.19
N ARG A 35 12.84 -4.25 -8.32
CA ARG A 35 13.47 -4.83 -9.50
C ARG A 35 12.54 -4.69 -10.72
N PRO A 36 13.06 -4.64 -11.94
CA PRO A 36 12.22 -4.66 -13.13
C PRO A 36 11.21 -5.82 -13.10
N ALA A 37 10.00 -5.59 -13.61
CA ALA A 37 8.92 -6.57 -13.68
C ALA A 37 8.53 -7.21 -12.33
N SER A 38 8.68 -6.48 -11.22
CA SER A 38 8.25 -6.94 -9.89
C SER A 38 6.75 -7.19 -9.83
N ALA A 39 6.34 -8.24 -9.08
CA ALA A 39 4.95 -8.46 -8.68
C ALA A 39 4.63 -7.54 -7.50
N VAL A 40 3.79 -6.53 -7.72
CA VAL A 40 3.48 -5.48 -6.73
C VAL A 40 2.01 -5.54 -6.34
N LEU A 41 1.76 -5.59 -5.04
CA LEU A 41 0.43 -5.45 -4.47
C LEU A 41 0.23 -4.01 -3.96
N VAL A 42 -0.92 -3.41 -4.30
CA VAL A 42 -1.32 -2.08 -3.84
C VAL A 42 -2.67 -2.17 -3.13
N PRO A 43 -2.68 -2.46 -1.81
CA PRO A 43 -3.91 -2.47 -1.03
C PRO A 43 -4.43 -1.05 -0.80
N GLY A 44 -5.74 -0.84 -0.97
CA GLY A 44 -6.36 0.48 -0.82
C GLY A 44 -5.94 1.47 -1.91
N ASP A 45 -5.77 1.01 -3.16
CA ASP A 45 -5.33 1.86 -4.28
C ASP A 45 -6.40 2.86 -4.75
N GLY A 46 -7.66 2.63 -4.37
CA GLY A 46 -8.79 3.50 -4.71
C GLY A 46 -8.94 3.70 -6.21
N GLU A 47 -8.74 4.95 -6.67
CA GLU A 47 -8.86 5.36 -8.08
C GLU A 47 -7.61 5.04 -8.93
N GLY A 48 -6.61 4.31 -8.41
CA GLY A 48 -5.54 3.69 -9.19
C GLY A 48 -4.29 4.52 -9.44
N ARG A 49 -4.17 5.73 -8.90
CA ARG A 49 -3.05 6.63 -9.22
C ARG A 49 -1.66 6.03 -8.98
N ASN A 50 -1.52 5.21 -7.93
CA ASN A 50 -0.24 4.58 -7.59
C ASN A 50 -0.04 3.27 -8.35
N GLY A 51 -1.05 2.41 -8.38
CA GLY A 51 -0.98 1.12 -9.06
C GLY A 51 -0.84 1.25 -10.56
N VAL A 52 -1.58 2.15 -11.20
CA VAL A 52 -1.46 2.40 -12.64
C VAL A 52 -0.09 2.96 -12.99
N TRP A 53 0.44 3.90 -12.20
CA TRP A 53 1.79 4.40 -12.42
C TRP A 53 2.86 3.29 -12.27
N LEU A 54 2.74 2.41 -11.28
CA LEU A 54 3.64 1.25 -11.15
C LEU A 54 3.55 0.32 -12.36
N ALA A 55 2.36 0.13 -12.93
CA ALA A 55 2.18 -0.62 -14.17
C ALA A 55 2.85 0.08 -15.37
N GLU A 56 2.81 1.42 -15.46
CA GLU A 56 3.57 2.20 -16.45
C GLU A 56 5.09 2.01 -16.32
N GLN A 57 5.59 1.76 -15.09
CA GLN A 57 7.00 1.43 -14.84
C GLN A 57 7.34 -0.05 -15.20
N GLY A 58 6.38 -0.81 -15.73
CA GLY A 58 6.59 -2.20 -16.17
C GLY A 58 6.46 -3.25 -15.07
N HIS A 59 5.84 -2.93 -13.94
CA HIS A 59 5.56 -3.90 -12.88
C HIS A 59 4.25 -4.66 -13.12
N ALA A 60 4.18 -5.90 -12.64
CA ALA A 60 2.94 -6.69 -12.60
C ALA A 60 2.15 -6.26 -11.35
N VAL A 61 1.15 -5.40 -11.53
CA VAL A 61 0.39 -4.80 -10.42
C VAL A 61 -0.92 -5.54 -10.18
N THR A 62 -1.20 -5.80 -8.91
CA THR A 62 -2.53 -6.19 -8.40
C THR A 62 -2.94 -5.18 -7.34
N ALA A 63 -4.10 -4.55 -7.52
CA ALA A 63 -4.72 -3.70 -6.50
C ALA A 63 -5.83 -4.46 -5.78
N VAL A 64 -6.06 -4.12 -4.51
CA VAL A 64 -7.19 -4.62 -3.72
C VAL A 64 -7.83 -3.43 -3.04
N ASP A 65 -9.12 -3.22 -3.26
CA ASP A 65 -9.87 -2.13 -2.61
C ASP A 65 -11.29 -2.56 -2.29
N SER A 66 -11.90 -1.95 -1.30
CA SER A 66 -13.29 -2.19 -0.91
C SER A 66 -14.28 -1.35 -1.72
N SER A 67 -13.82 -0.44 -2.57
CA SER A 67 -14.65 0.41 -3.42
C SER A 67 -14.72 -0.11 -4.85
N ALA A 68 -15.90 -0.55 -5.26
CA ALA A 68 -16.16 -0.91 -6.65
C ALA A 68 -16.02 0.30 -7.60
N ILE A 69 -16.45 1.49 -7.15
CA ILE A 69 -16.35 2.72 -7.92
C ILE A 69 -14.88 3.15 -8.09
N GLY A 70 -14.09 3.05 -7.01
CA GLY A 70 -12.65 3.32 -7.07
C GLY A 70 -11.96 2.41 -8.07
N LEU A 71 -12.18 1.10 -7.98
CA LEU A 71 -11.59 0.12 -8.89
C LEU A 71 -12.05 0.28 -10.34
N GLN A 72 -13.29 0.70 -10.57
CA GLN A 72 -13.76 1.03 -11.92
C GLN A 72 -12.94 2.20 -12.49
N LYS A 73 -12.78 3.31 -11.76
CA LYS A 73 -11.97 4.46 -12.18
C LYS A 73 -10.50 4.09 -12.38
N ALA A 74 -9.94 3.23 -11.52
CA ALA A 74 -8.59 2.71 -11.67
C ALA A 74 -8.42 1.92 -12.98
N SER A 75 -9.39 1.09 -13.34
CA SER A 75 -9.42 0.35 -14.60
C SER A 75 -9.52 1.29 -15.82
N GLU A 76 -10.36 2.32 -15.74
CA GLU A 76 -10.50 3.34 -16.78
C GLU A 76 -9.18 4.13 -16.95
N LEU A 77 -8.51 4.48 -15.85
CA LEU A 77 -7.20 5.13 -15.87
C LEU A 77 -6.15 4.23 -16.51
N ALA A 78 -6.08 2.95 -16.12
CA ALA A 78 -5.14 1.99 -16.70
C ALA A 78 -5.37 1.81 -18.22
N ALA A 79 -6.63 1.70 -18.66
CA ALA A 79 -6.97 1.64 -20.06
C ALA A 79 -6.54 2.91 -20.82
N SER A 80 -6.73 4.10 -20.25
CA SER A 80 -6.32 5.37 -20.84
C SER A 80 -4.80 5.50 -20.98
N ARG A 81 -4.04 4.83 -20.10
CA ARG A 81 -2.57 4.79 -20.11
C ARG A 81 -2.01 3.60 -20.91
N GLY A 82 -2.87 2.69 -21.40
CA GLY A 82 -2.48 1.53 -22.19
C GLY A 82 -1.68 0.49 -21.41
N VAL A 83 -1.92 0.34 -20.11
CA VAL A 83 -1.21 -0.60 -19.24
C VAL A 83 -2.12 -1.70 -18.71
N ALA A 84 -1.52 -2.87 -18.43
CA ALA A 84 -2.21 -3.96 -17.74
C ALA A 84 -2.27 -3.66 -16.24
N TYR A 85 -3.47 -3.78 -15.67
CA TYR A 85 -3.72 -3.53 -14.26
C TYR A 85 -4.77 -4.54 -13.75
N ALA A 86 -4.37 -5.37 -12.81
CA ALA A 86 -5.28 -6.31 -12.16
C ALA A 86 -5.86 -5.68 -10.89
N SER A 87 -7.15 -5.90 -10.63
CA SER A 87 -7.80 -5.43 -9.40
C SER A 87 -8.76 -6.46 -8.84
N GLU A 88 -8.91 -6.45 -7.51
CA GLU A 88 -9.81 -7.33 -6.77
C GLU A 88 -10.62 -6.48 -5.78
N LEU A 89 -11.95 -6.66 -5.80
CA LEU A 89 -12.87 -6.05 -4.85
C LEU A 89 -12.92 -6.90 -3.58
N ALA A 90 -12.30 -6.42 -2.52
CA ALA A 90 -12.28 -7.13 -1.24
C ALA A 90 -12.09 -6.19 -0.04
N ASP A 91 -12.52 -6.64 1.13
CA ASP A 91 -12.22 -6.00 2.40
C ASP A 91 -10.90 -6.57 2.96
N LEU A 92 -9.96 -5.69 3.25
CA LEU A 92 -8.66 -6.07 3.81
C LEU A 92 -8.77 -6.74 5.18
N SER A 93 -9.89 -6.57 5.91
CA SER A 93 -10.12 -7.26 7.19
C SER A 93 -10.08 -8.78 7.04
N ASP A 94 -10.60 -9.31 5.92
CA ASP A 94 -10.76 -10.75 5.66
C ASP A 94 -9.87 -11.27 4.52
N TRP A 95 -9.23 -10.35 3.78
CA TRP A 95 -8.39 -10.67 2.62
C TRP A 95 -6.92 -10.87 2.99
N ALA A 96 -6.24 -11.73 2.26
CA ALA A 96 -4.79 -11.92 2.36
C ALA A 96 -4.18 -12.37 1.03
N PRO A 97 -2.97 -11.90 0.67
CA PRO A 97 -2.25 -12.44 -0.48
C PRO A 97 -1.74 -13.86 -0.22
N ALA A 98 -1.43 -14.60 -1.28
CA ALA A 98 -0.69 -15.83 -1.15
C ALA A 98 0.68 -15.58 -0.51
N ALA A 99 1.12 -16.46 0.39
CA ALA A 99 2.38 -16.31 1.09
C ALA A 99 3.56 -16.31 0.11
N ALA A 100 4.54 -15.44 0.33
CA ALA A 100 5.79 -15.35 -0.43
C ALA A 100 5.58 -15.27 -1.96
N SER A 101 4.54 -14.56 -2.41
CA SER A 101 4.18 -14.40 -3.83
C SER A 101 4.58 -13.04 -4.41
N LEU A 102 4.82 -12.03 -3.56
CA LEU A 102 4.99 -10.64 -3.95
C LEU A 102 6.44 -10.16 -3.82
N ASP A 103 6.87 -9.34 -4.76
CA ASP A 103 8.16 -8.64 -4.68
C ASP A 103 8.03 -7.33 -3.90
N ALA A 104 6.83 -6.71 -3.90
CA ALA A 104 6.55 -5.54 -3.08
C ALA A 104 5.08 -5.44 -2.63
N VAL A 105 4.88 -4.76 -1.50
CA VAL A 105 3.59 -4.26 -1.02
C VAL A 105 3.71 -2.75 -0.84
N VAL A 106 2.76 -1.99 -1.41
CA VAL A 106 2.73 -0.53 -1.38
C VAL A 106 1.45 -0.05 -0.68
N LEU A 107 1.60 0.60 0.46
CA LEU A 107 0.53 1.12 1.30
C LEU A 107 0.61 2.65 1.36
N ILE A 108 -0.13 3.34 0.48
CA ILE A 108 -0.15 4.79 0.42
C ILE A 108 -1.51 5.31 0.89
N TYR A 109 -1.52 5.93 2.07
CA TYR A 109 -2.73 6.44 2.74
C TYR A 109 -3.82 5.39 2.96
N THR A 110 -3.43 4.12 3.07
CA THR A 110 -4.31 3.01 3.45
C THR A 110 -4.41 2.98 4.96
N HIS A 111 -5.46 3.64 5.48
CA HIS A 111 -5.71 3.78 6.90
C HIS A 111 -6.70 2.72 7.39
N LEU A 112 -6.29 1.95 8.37
CA LEU A 112 -7.06 0.86 8.97
C LEU A 112 -7.38 1.19 10.43
N PRO A 113 -8.57 0.82 10.93
CA PRO A 113 -8.85 0.87 12.36
C PRO A 113 -7.82 0.06 13.17
N GLY A 114 -7.43 0.56 14.35
CA GLY A 114 -6.41 -0.06 15.18
C GLY A 114 -6.73 -1.51 15.55
N ALA A 115 -8.00 -1.85 15.71
CA ALA A 115 -8.45 -3.22 15.98
C ALA A 115 -8.02 -4.25 14.93
N ILE A 116 -7.87 -3.85 13.66
CA ILE A 116 -7.51 -4.77 12.56
C ILE A 116 -6.13 -4.46 11.96
N ARG A 117 -5.58 -3.27 12.18
CA ARG A 117 -4.35 -2.77 11.55
C ARG A 117 -3.20 -3.77 11.63
N GLN A 118 -2.83 -4.20 12.83
CA GLN A 118 -1.69 -5.08 13.01
C GLN A 118 -1.88 -6.43 12.28
N SER A 119 -3.07 -7.02 12.38
CA SER A 119 -3.34 -8.31 11.73
C SER A 119 -3.29 -8.19 10.20
N VAL A 120 -3.84 -7.11 9.63
CA VAL A 120 -3.78 -6.85 8.18
C VAL A 120 -2.32 -6.59 7.75
N HIS A 121 -1.60 -5.70 8.43
CA HIS A 121 -0.19 -5.42 8.13
C HIS A 121 0.66 -6.69 8.12
N ARG A 122 0.49 -7.57 9.11
CA ARG A 122 1.23 -8.85 9.19
C ARG A 122 0.88 -9.79 8.04
N ARG A 123 -0.40 -9.94 7.67
CA ARG A 123 -0.81 -10.76 6.52
C ARG A 123 -0.21 -10.24 5.22
N LEU A 124 -0.22 -8.93 5.02
CA LEU A 124 0.39 -8.31 3.83
C LEU A 124 1.89 -8.54 3.78
N ALA A 125 2.60 -8.38 4.91
CA ALA A 125 4.04 -8.65 5.01
C ALA A 125 4.40 -10.12 4.75
N GLN A 126 3.56 -11.07 5.17
CA GLN A 126 3.72 -12.51 4.90
C GLN A 126 3.60 -12.83 3.40
N GLY A 127 2.88 -12.02 2.62
CA GLY A 127 2.81 -12.11 1.17
C GLY A 127 4.11 -11.80 0.45
N LEU A 128 5.04 -11.10 1.07
CA LEU A 128 6.33 -10.75 0.47
C LEU A 128 7.23 -11.98 0.32
N LYS A 129 7.95 -12.07 -0.78
CA LYS A 129 9.07 -13.00 -0.96
C LYS A 129 10.26 -12.59 -0.08
N PRO A 130 11.18 -13.50 0.27
CA PRO A 130 12.47 -13.11 0.84
C PRO A 130 13.16 -12.04 -0.02
N GLY A 131 13.63 -10.95 0.59
CA GLY A 131 14.16 -9.78 -0.10
C GLY A 131 13.11 -8.80 -0.65
N GLY A 132 11.81 -9.09 -0.52
CA GLY A 132 10.72 -8.22 -0.93
C GLY A 132 10.57 -6.98 -0.05
N TRP A 133 9.94 -5.93 -0.58
CA TRP A 133 9.84 -4.60 0.02
C TRP A 133 8.42 -4.25 0.45
N LEU A 134 8.28 -3.60 1.59
CA LEU A 134 7.08 -2.88 1.98
C LEU A 134 7.39 -1.39 2.01
N ILE A 135 6.57 -0.59 1.30
CA ILE A 135 6.67 0.87 1.21
C ILE A 135 5.35 1.44 1.73
N LEU A 136 5.42 2.29 2.76
CA LEU A 136 4.23 2.85 3.40
C LEU A 136 4.39 4.34 3.65
N GLU A 137 3.37 5.13 3.22
CA GLU A 137 3.14 6.49 3.70
C GLU A 137 1.72 6.61 4.22
N ALA A 138 1.57 7.17 5.41
CA ALA A 138 0.28 7.38 6.05
C ALA A 138 0.27 8.72 6.82
N PHE A 139 -0.90 9.19 7.24
CA PHE A 139 -0.97 10.36 8.10
C PHE A 139 -0.58 10.01 9.54
N HIS A 140 0.18 10.93 10.15
CA HIS A 140 0.59 10.90 11.55
C HIS A 140 -0.50 11.46 12.46
N PRO A 141 -0.59 11.11 13.77
CA PRO A 141 -1.57 11.71 14.70
C PRO A 141 -1.58 13.24 14.74
N ALA A 142 -0.44 13.91 14.53
CA ALA A 142 -0.38 15.37 14.42
C ALA A 142 -1.13 15.94 13.20
N GLN A 143 -1.55 15.10 12.24
CA GLN A 143 -2.40 15.50 11.12
C GLN A 143 -3.76 16.01 11.55
N LEU A 144 -4.25 15.65 12.73
CA LEU A 144 -5.51 16.19 13.28
C LEU A 144 -5.52 17.73 13.42
N GLN A 145 -4.33 18.35 13.43
CA GLN A 145 -4.16 19.81 13.47
C GLN A 145 -4.17 20.43 12.06
N HIS A 146 -4.31 19.63 11.00
CA HIS A 146 -4.29 20.05 9.60
C HIS A 146 -5.58 19.68 8.89
N THR A 147 -5.85 20.36 7.75
CA THR A 147 -7.06 20.16 6.93
C THR A 147 -6.75 19.57 5.56
N SER A 148 -5.50 19.21 5.31
CA SER A 148 -5.00 18.75 4.02
C SER A 148 -5.39 17.30 3.65
N GLY A 149 -6.21 16.64 4.45
CA GLY A 149 -6.68 15.26 4.24
C GLY A 149 -6.56 14.39 5.49
N GLY A 150 -6.77 13.09 5.30
CA GLY A 150 -6.63 12.05 6.32
C GLY A 150 -7.86 11.82 7.20
N PRO A 151 -7.85 10.68 7.90
CA PRO A 151 -8.90 10.35 8.88
C PRO A 151 -8.98 11.38 10.02
N LYS A 152 -10.16 11.54 10.57
CA LYS A 152 -10.39 12.36 11.78
C LYS A 152 -10.33 11.52 13.06
N ASP A 153 -10.28 10.22 12.94
CA ASP A 153 -10.08 9.29 14.03
C ASP A 153 -8.59 9.06 14.26
N ALA A 154 -8.11 9.38 15.47
CA ALA A 154 -6.71 9.22 15.86
C ALA A 154 -6.24 7.75 15.81
N ASP A 155 -7.16 6.78 16.01
CA ASP A 155 -6.87 5.35 15.96
C ASP A 155 -6.46 4.87 14.57
N MET A 156 -6.82 5.62 13.53
CA MET A 156 -6.47 5.35 12.15
C MET A 156 -5.20 6.09 11.69
N LEU A 157 -4.50 6.79 12.56
CA LEU A 157 -3.29 7.55 12.25
C LEU A 157 -2.08 6.83 12.83
N TYR A 158 -0.94 6.84 12.12
CA TYR A 158 0.15 5.95 12.44
C TYR A 158 1.40 6.67 12.91
N MET A 159 2.01 6.17 13.99
CA MET A 159 3.35 6.55 14.42
C MET A 159 4.38 5.55 13.88
N PRO A 160 5.64 5.97 13.62
CA PRO A 160 6.70 5.07 13.14
C PRO A 160 6.92 3.84 14.05
N GLU A 161 6.81 4.04 15.37
CA GLU A 161 6.99 2.99 16.36
C GLU A 161 5.89 1.93 16.29
N GLN A 162 4.64 2.35 16.04
CA GLN A 162 3.51 1.44 15.85
C GLN A 162 3.71 0.57 14.60
N LEU A 163 4.16 1.19 13.49
CA LEU A 163 4.45 0.45 12.25
C LEU A 163 5.60 -0.55 12.46
N SER A 164 6.65 -0.13 13.17
CA SER A 164 7.76 -1.03 13.50
C SER A 164 7.30 -2.23 14.34
N ALA A 165 6.39 -2.02 15.28
CA ALA A 165 5.80 -3.11 16.08
C ALA A 165 4.85 -4.01 15.25
N ASP A 166 4.08 -3.44 14.31
CA ASP A 166 3.21 -4.22 13.43
C ASP A 166 4.01 -5.20 12.56
N PHE A 167 5.18 -4.78 12.06
CA PHE A 167 6.03 -5.56 11.16
C PHE A 167 7.17 -6.30 11.87
N ASP A 168 7.27 -6.20 13.20
CA ASP A 168 8.31 -6.88 13.97
C ASP A 168 8.38 -8.39 13.67
N ALA A 169 9.59 -8.94 13.66
CA ALA A 169 9.93 -10.31 13.28
C ALA A 169 9.62 -10.72 11.81
N LEU A 170 8.98 -9.85 11.02
CA LEU A 170 8.68 -10.12 9.60
C LEU A 170 9.56 -9.31 8.65
N LEU A 171 9.78 -8.04 8.96
CA LEU A 171 10.52 -7.11 8.11
C LEU A 171 11.63 -6.40 8.91
N SER A 172 12.77 -6.23 8.26
CA SER A 172 13.84 -5.37 8.77
C SER A 172 13.55 -3.92 8.37
N PRO A 173 13.40 -2.98 9.31
CA PRO A 173 13.15 -1.58 9.00
C PRO A 173 14.37 -0.95 8.31
N VAL A 174 14.13 -0.23 7.22
CA VAL A 174 15.14 0.51 6.45
C VAL A 174 14.94 2.01 6.57
N LEU A 175 13.69 2.45 6.71
CA LEU A 175 13.30 3.83 6.96
C LEU A 175 12.11 3.85 7.90
N ALA A 176 12.20 4.64 8.94
CA ALA A 176 11.11 5.01 9.84
C ALA A 176 11.22 6.50 10.12
N TRP A 177 10.31 7.30 9.58
CA TRP A 177 10.38 8.76 9.61
C TRP A 177 9.01 9.37 9.76
N GLN A 178 8.92 10.51 10.39
CA GLN A 178 7.73 11.34 10.43
C GLN A 178 8.09 12.82 10.25
N GLY A 179 7.18 13.60 9.70
CA GLY A 179 7.42 15.02 9.55
C GLY A 179 6.37 15.75 8.75
N LYS A 180 6.55 17.05 8.60
CA LYS A 180 5.67 17.90 7.81
C LYS A 180 6.09 17.90 6.34
N ILE A 181 5.10 17.78 5.46
CA ILE A 181 5.26 17.90 4.01
C ILE A 181 4.16 18.80 3.46
N THR A 182 4.32 19.28 2.24
CA THR A 182 3.25 19.96 1.51
C THR A 182 2.67 19.00 0.49
N LEU A 183 1.38 18.70 0.60
CA LEU A 183 0.64 17.88 -0.35
C LEU A 183 0.14 18.72 -1.52
N SER A 184 0.21 18.15 -2.72
CA SER A 184 -0.38 18.65 -3.96
C SER A 184 -0.84 17.44 -4.79
N GLU A 185 -1.78 16.68 -4.22
CA GLU A 185 -2.22 15.38 -4.74
C GLU A 185 -3.74 15.37 -4.91
N GLY A 186 -4.23 16.05 -5.95
CA GLY A 186 -5.65 16.19 -6.21
C GLY A 186 -6.42 16.99 -5.16
N PRO A 187 -7.75 17.14 -5.30
CA PRO A 187 -8.58 17.93 -4.38
C PRO A 187 -8.61 17.41 -2.94
N GLY A 188 -8.39 16.11 -2.75
CA GLY A 188 -8.45 15.46 -1.43
C GLY A 188 -7.19 15.65 -0.56
N HIS A 189 -6.05 16.00 -1.16
CA HIS A 189 -4.75 16.11 -0.50
C HIS A 189 -4.03 17.40 -0.92
N GLN A 190 -4.37 18.51 -0.25
CA GLN A 190 -3.82 19.84 -0.56
C GLN A 190 -3.36 20.56 0.70
N GLY A 191 -2.12 21.07 0.68
CA GLY A 191 -1.56 21.90 1.74
C GLY A 191 -0.68 21.18 2.72
N LEU A 192 -0.36 21.85 3.86
CA LEU A 192 0.55 21.32 4.87
C LEU A 192 -0.04 20.09 5.55
N ALA A 193 0.73 19.02 5.61
CA ALA A 193 0.36 17.75 6.23
C ALA A 193 1.47 17.23 7.14
N HIS A 194 1.11 16.39 8.10
CA HIS A 194 2.05 15.63 8.91
C HIS A 194 1.89 14.14 8.58
N VAL A 195 2.94 13.53 8.06
CA VAL A 195 2.93 12.13 7.60
C VAL A 195 3.95 11.28 8.34
N THR A 196 3.69 9.98 8.31
CA THR A 196 4.61 8.91 8.70
C THR A 196 5.01 8.13 7.46
N ARG A 197 6.30 7.87 7.30
CA ARG A 197 6.89 7.06 6.23
C ARG A 197 7.62 5.88 6.82
N TRP A 198 7.35 4.70 6.29
CA TRP A 198 8.00 3.49 6.73
C TRP A 198 8.36 2.60 5.54
N VAL A 199 9.59 2.11 5.52
CA VAL A 199 10.06 1.14 4.51
C VAL A 199 10.74 0.00 5.24
N GLY A 200 10.37 -1.22 4.89
CA GLY A 200 11.04 -2.41 5.38
C GLY A 200 11.27 -3.45 4.30
N GLN A 201 12.21 -4.34 4.56
CA GLN A 201 12.55 -5.43 3.67
C GLN A 201 12.36 -6.76 4.39
N ARG A 202 11.72 -7.72 3.73
CA ARG A 202 11.72 -9.10 4.24
C ARG A 202 13.15 -9.66 4.17
N PRO A 203 13.70 -10.18 5.27
CA PRO A 203 15.06 -10.74 5.24
C PRO A 203 15.22 -11.77 4.12
N PRO A 204 16.34 -11.79 3.41
CA PRO A 204 16.64 -12.84 2.44
C PRO A 204 16.77 -14.20 3.16
N LEU A 205 16.56 -15.29 2.44
CA LEU A 205 16.84 -16.62 3.00
C LEU A 205 18.31 -16.68 3.41
N SER A 206 18.59 -17.11 4.63
CA SER A 206 19.96 -17.31 5.06
C SER A 206 20.57 -18.48 4.27
N SER A 207 21.83 -18.35 3.87
CA SER A 207 22.56 -19.36 3.12
C SER A 207 22.65 -20.75 3.83
N SER A 208 22.41 -20.80 5.14
CA SER A 208 22.31 -22.04 5.93
C SER A 208 21.05 -22.87 5.60
N THR A 209 19.94 -22.24 5.24
CA THR A 209 18.69 -22.94 4.91
C THR A 209 18.73 -23.65 3.55
N LEU A 210 19.67 -23.25 2.67
CA LEU A 210 19.85 -23.87 1.36
C LEU A 210 20.68 -25.18 1.43
N GLN A 211 21.43 -25.39 2.51
CA GLN A 211 22.24 -26.63 2.70
C GLN A 211 21.42 -27.79 3.27
N GLU A 212 20.42 -27.56 4.08
CA GLU A 212 19.58 -28.63 4.65
C GLU A 212 18.67 -29.30 3.60
N SER A 213 18.16 -28.52 2.63
CA SER A 213 17.31 -29.04 1.56
C SER A 213 18.07 -29.95 0.55
N SER A 214 19.38 -29.88 0.51
CA SER A 214 20.20 -30.70 -0.41
C SER A 214 20.64 -32.04 0.20
N TYR A 215 20.43 -32.28 1.50
CA TYR A 215 20.77 -33.53 2.18
C TYR A 215 19.62 -34.55 2.25
N GLU A 216 18.35 -34.11 2.09
CA GLU A 216 17.19 -35.01 2.15
C GLU A 216 16.88 -35.76 0.85
N ASN A 217 17.56 -35.47 -0.28
CA ASN A 217 17.37 -36.11 -1.58
C ASN A 217 18.63 -36.84 -2.07
N ARG A 218 19.19 -37.75 -1.24
CA ARG A 218 20.08 -38.79 -1.77
C ARG A 218 19.47 -40.18 -1.53
N PRO A 219 19.35 -40.99 -2.57
CA PRO A 219 18.78 -42.35 -2.51
C PRO A 219 19.60 -43.27 -1.66
#